data_838b441994389b9266a4982d79a0b256
#
_entry.id   838b441994389b9266a4982d79a0b256
#
_cell.length_a   1.000
_cell.length_b   1.000
_cell.length_c   1.000
_cell.angle_alpha   90.00
_cell.angle_beta   90.00
_cell.angle_gamma   90.00
#
_symmetry.space_group_name_H-M   'P 1'
#
loop_
_entity.id
_entity.type
_entity.pdbx_description
1 polymer ?
#
loop_
_entity_poly.entity_id
_entity_poly.type
_entity_poly.pdbx_seq_one_letter_code
_entity_poly.pdbx_strand_id
1 'polypeptide(L)'
;MRPRRSMLFIPGANAAMLITSFVYGADAVMFDLEDAVALREKDTARLLVHHALQHPFYQDVEKVVRINPLNTPFGLADLEAVVRGGADIVRLPKTDSKNDVLELEAQVERIERECGREVGSTRLMAAIESAKGVVNAVDIATSSPRMVAIALAAFDYVMDMGTSRGDGTELFYARCAVLHAARVAGIAAYDVVWSDINNEEGFLKEVQLAKGLGFNGKSLVNPRQIELLHQAYSPTRKEVEHAYEVIAAAEEAESRGLGVVSLNGKMIDGPIIDHARKVVALSASGIRD
;
A
#
# COMPACT_ATOMS: atom_id res chain seq x y z
N MET A 1 -10.94 -8.81 4.48
CA MET A 1 -10.14 -7.67 3.92
C MET A 1 -9.03 -8.31 3.11
N ARG A 2 -8.80 -7.88 1.86
CA ARG A 2 -7.66 -8.41 1.06
C ARG A 2 -6.34 -8.06 1.77
N PRO A 3 -5.35 -8.97 1.81
CA PRO A 3 -4.01 -8.62 2.28
C PRO A 3 -3.41 -7.56 1.35
N ARG A 4 -2.63 -6.65 1.91
CA ARG A 4 -1.95 -5.58 1.16
C ARG A 4 -0.47 -5.56 1.54
N ARG A 5 0.22 -6.70 1.38
CA ARG A 5 1.65 -6.85 1.69
C ARG A 5 2.51 -6.30 0.57
N SER A 6 2.19 -6.66 -0.68
CA SER A 6 3.00 -6.32 -1.85
C SER A 6 2.23 -5.46 -2.84
N MET A 7 2.87 -4.37 -3.29
CA MET A 7 2.40 -3.52 -4.38
C MET A 7 3.50 -3.43 -5.43
N LEU A 8 3.34 -4.18 -6.53
CA LEU A 8 4.35 -4.28 -7.59
C LEU A 8 4.18 -3.14 -8.61
N PHE A 9 5.21 -2.33 -8.77
CA PHE A 9 5.28 -1.32 -9.84
C PHE A 9 5.43 -1.96 -11.22
N ILE A 10 4.60 -1.53 -12.16
CA ILE A 10 4.60 -1.93 -13.57
C ILE A 10 4.66 -0.68 -14.45
N PRO A 11 5.75 -0.46 -15.19
CA PRO A 11 5.83 0.69 -16.12
C PRO A 11 4.70 0.68 -17.14
N GLY A 12 3.93 1.78 -17.21
CA GLY A 12 2.76 1.90 -18.08
C GLY A 12 3.06 1.86 -19.58
N ALA A 13 4.32 2.14 -19.98
CA ALA A 13 4.75 2.01 -21.35
C ALA A 13 5.19 0.59 -21.75
N ASN A 14 5.27 -0.37 -20.82
CA ASN A 14 5.71 -1.72 -21.11
C ASN A 14 4.51 -2.67 -21.32
N ALA A 15 4.05 -2.79 -22.56
CA ALA A 15 2.89 -3.61 -22.90
C ALA A 15 3.03 -5.09 -22.46
N ALA A 16 4.23 -5.67 -22.54
CA ALA A 16 4.46 -7.05 -22.14
C ALA A 16 4.26 -7.24 -20.62
N MET A 17 4.75 -6.32 -19.80
CA MET A 17 4.54 -6.37 -18.35
C MET A 17 3.08 -6.09 -17.99
N LEU A 18 2.41 -5.17 -18.70
CA LEU A 18 1.00 -4.85 -18.46
C LEU A 18 0.06 -6.03 -18.70
N ILE A 19 0.37 -6.93 -19.61
CA ILE A 19 -0.48 -8.09 -19.92
C ILE A 19 -0.07 -9.37 -19.18
N THR A 20 0.98 -9.36 -18.37
CA THR A 20 1.49 -10.55 -17.69
C THR A 20 1.65 -10.38 -16.19
N SER A 21 1.64 -9.17 -15.64
CA SER A 21 2.01 -8.95 -14.23
C SER A 21 1.05 -9.57 -13.20
N PHE A 22 -0.15 -9.95 -13.58
CA PHE A 22 -1.09 -10.68 -12.72
C PHE A 22 -0.57 -12.08 -12.33
N VAL A 23 0.35 -12.68 -13.10
CA VAL A 23 0.87 -14.04 -12.81
C VAL A 23 1.90 -14.05 -11.66
N TYR A 24 2.44 -12.90 -11.28
CA TYR A 24 3.49 -12.82 -10.26
C TYR A 24 2.99 -12.97 -8.82
N GLY A 25 1.66 -12.96 -8.59
CA GLY A 25 1.08 -13.20 -7.28
C GLY A 25 1.23 -12.04 -6.29
N ALA A 26 1.47 -10.81 -6.75
CA ALA A 26 1.40 -9.63 -5.88
C ALA A 26 -0.03 -9.40 -5.39
N ASP A 27 -0.17 -8.91 -4.14
CA ASP A 27 -1.49 -8.55 -3.59
C ASP A 27 -2.12 -7.37 -4.36
N ALA A 28 -1.28 -6.45 -4.88
CA ALA A 28 -1.66 -5.36 -5.77
C ALA A 28 -0.64 -5.14 -6.88
N VAL A 29 -1.09 -4.75 -8.06
CA VAL A 29 -0.24 -4.21 -9.12
C VAL A 29 -0.44 -2.70 -9.21
N MET A 30 0.64 -1.96 -9.41
CA MET A 30 0.59 -0.52 -9.60
C MET A 30 1.11 -0.15 -10.97
N PHE A 31 0.20 0.16 -11.89
CA PHE A 31 0.54 0.69 -13.20
C PHE A 31 1.03 2.13 -13.05
N ASP A 32 2.22 2.38 -13.52
CA ASP A 32 2.87 3.68 -13.37
C ASP A 32 2.81 4.50 -14.65
N LEU A 33 2.21 5.68 -14.58
CA LEU A 33 2.16 6.68 -15.65
C LEU A 33 3.13 7.84 -15.40
N GLU A 34 3.79 7.86 -14.24
CA GLU A 34 4.66 8.96 -13.85
C GLU A 34 6.13 8.67 -14.22
N ASP A 35 7.03 8.53 -13.26
CA ASP A 35 8.48 8.50 -13.46
C ASP A 35 8.99 7.34 -14.32
N ALA A 36 8.33 6.20 -14.32
CA ALA A 36 8.70 5.06 -15.16
C ALA A 36 8.33 5.21 -16.65
N VAL A 37 7.75 6.36 -17.04
CA VAL A 37 7.31 6.62 -18.42
C VAL A 37 7.96 7.88 -18.98
N ALA A 38 8.68 7.77 -20.08
CA ALA A 38 9.27 8.90 -20.77
C ALA A 38 8.19 9.89 -21.28
N LEU A 39 8.50 11.18 -21.30
CA LEU A 39 7.55 12.24 -21.67
C LEU A 39 6.87 11.97 -23.03
N ARG A 40 7.61 11.50 -24.04
CA ARG A 40 7.11 11.20 -25.37
C ARG A 40 6.15 9.97 -25.40
N GLU A 41 6.14 9.16 -24.36
CA GLU A 41 5.37 7.92 -24.28
C GLU A 41 4.14 8.04 -23.38
N LYS A 42 3.95 9.20 -22.72
CA LYS A 42 2.86 9.42 -21.74
C LYS A 42 1.47 9.07 -22.31
N ASP A 43 1.17 9.53 -23.52
CA ASP A 43 -0.13 9.27 -24.16
C ASP A 43 -0.31 7.78 -24.52
N THR A 44 0.75 7.15 -25.04
CA THR A 44 0.73 5.71 -25.35
C THR A 44 0.55 4.88 -24.09
N ALA A 45 1.32 5.20 -23.03
CA ALA A 45 1.23 4.50 -21.75
C ALA A 45 -0.17 4.62 -21.13
N ARG A 46 -0.78 5.80 -21.19
CA ARG A 46 -2.16 6.03 -20.74
C ARG A 46 -3.15 5.10 -21.40
N LEU A 47 -3.08 4.96 -22.72
CA LEU A 47 -3.95 4.07 -23.48
C LEU A 47 -3.71 2.60 -23.15
N LEU A 48 -2.43 2.19 -23.05
CA LEU A 48 -2.07 0.82 -22.66
C LEU A 48 -2.59 0.47 -21.27
N VAL A 49 -2.43 1.36 -20.29
CA VAL A 49 -2.93 1.15 -18.92
C VAL A 49 -4.45 1.12 -18.90
N HIS A 50 -5.13 2.02 -19.62
CA HIS A 50 -6.60 1.98 -19.75
C HIS A 50 -7.10 0.60 -20.20
N HIS A 51 -6.50 0.02 -21.23
CA HIS A 51 -6.88 -1.31 -21.73
C HIS A 51 -6.46 -2.44 -20.75
N ALA A 52 -5.30 -2.33 -20.11
CA ALA A 52 -4.86 -3.31 -19.12
C ALA A 52 -5.82 -3.40 -17.93
N LEU A 53 -6.36 -2.26 -17.46
CA LEU A 53 -7.33 -2.20 -16.36
C LEU A 53 -8.62 -3.00 -16.65
N GLN A 54 -9.01 -3.11 -17.92
CA GLN A 54 -10.20 -3.83 -18.38
C GLN A 54 -9.92 -5.32 -18.64
N HIS A 55 -8.65 -5.75 -18.57
CA HIS A 55 -8.29 -7.12 -18.87
C HIS A 55 -8.81 -8.11 -17.81
N PRO A 56 -9.54 -9.19 -18.20
CA PRO A 56 -10.23 -10.07 -17.26
C PRO A 56 -9.30 -10.76 -16.24
N PHE A 57 -8.03 -10.96 -16.55
CA PHE A 57 -7.08 -11.60 -15.65
C PHE A 57 -6.68 -10.75 -14.43
N TYR A 58 -7.07 -9.47 -14.40
CA TYR A 58 -6.86 -8.58 -13.25
C TYR A 58 -8.05 -8.54 -12.27
N GLN A 59 -9.10 -9.36 -12.46
CA GLN A 59 -10.29 -9.33 -11.59
C GLN A 59 -9.95 -9.65 -10.12
N ASP A 60 -8.98 -10.52 -9.89
CA ASP A 60 -8.58 -10.95 -8.54
C ASP A 60 -7.37 -10.19 -7.96
N VAL A 61 -6.79 -9.25 -8.71
CA VAL A 61 -5.66 -8.42 -8.31
C VAL A 61 -6.13 -6.98 -8.09
N GLU A 62 -5.71 -6.35 -6.99
CA GLU A 62 -6.02 -4.92 -6.75
C GLU A 62 -5.23 -4.05 -7.73
N LYS A 63 -5.95 -3.27 -8.54
CA LYS A 63 -5.39 -2.43 -9.61
C LYS A 63 -5.21 -1.00 -9.11
N VAL A 64 -3.97 -0.63 -8.83
CA VAL A 64 -3.56 0.72 -8.47
C VAL A 64 -2.96 1.42 -9.69
N VAL A 65 -3.24 2.68 -9.90
CA VAL A 65 -2.56 3.48 -10.93
C VAL A 65 -1.94 4.73 -10.32
N ARG A 66 -0.63 4.89 -10.48
CA ARG A 66 0.04 6.15 -10.20
C ARG A 66 -0.07 7.05 -11.41
N ILE A 67 -0.83 8.11 -11.30
CA ILE A 67 -1.01 9.12 -12.35
C ILE A 67 0.11 10.18 -12.29
N ASN A 68 0.25 10.99 -13.32
CA ASN A 68 1.03 12.22 -13.20
C ASN A 68 0.34 13.23 -12.26
N PRO A 69 1.09 14.14 -11.58
CA PRO A 69 0.49 15.19 -10.76
C PRO A 69 -0.56 16.00 -11.54
N LEU A 70 -1.67 16.36 -10.88
CA LEU A 70 -2.80 17.05 -11.54
C LEU A 70 -2.43 18.39 -12.15
N ASN A 71 -1.43 19.07 -11.60
CA ASN A 71 -0.90 20.33 -12.10
C ASN A 71 0.03 20.19 -13.32
N THR A 72 0.20 18.98 -13.86
CA THR A 72 0.95 18.72 -15.10
C THR A 72 0.01 18.61 -16.30
N PRO A 73 0.53 18.75 -17.55
CA PRO A 73 -0.28 18.57 -18.76
C PRO A 73 -0.91 17.18 -18.90
N PHE A 74 -0.45 16.19 -18.13
CA PHE A 74 -0.84 14.77 -18.24
C PHE A 74 -1.85 14.34 -17.18
N GLY A 75 -1.81 14.92 -15.97
CA GLY A 75 -2.50 14.40 -14.78
C GLY A 75 -4.00 14.22 -14.96
N LEU A 76 -4.72 15.22 -15.48
CA LEU A 76 -6.17 15.12 -15.69
C LEU A 76 -6.54 14.09 -16.77
N ALA A 77 -5.76 14.02 -17.85
CA ALA A 77 -6.00 13.04 -18.92
C ALA A 77 -5.71 11.60 -18.44
N ASP A 78 -4.68 11.43 -17.60
CA ASP A 78 -4.40 10.15 -16.95
C ASP A 78 -5.57 9.74 -16.05
N LEU A 79 -6.02 10.63 -15.19
CA LEU A 79 -7.12 10.40 -14.26
C LEU A 79 -8.40 9.99 -15.00
N GLU A 80 -8.75 10.72 -16.08
CA GLU A 80 -9.88 10.41 -16.94
C GLU A 80 -9.79 8.96 -17.48
N ALA A 81 -8.64 8.62 -18.06
CA ALA A 81 -8.43 7.31 -18.65
C ALA A 81 -8.49 6.16 -17.62
N VAL A 82 -7.87 6.33 -16.44
CA VAL A 82 -7.77 5.25 -15.48
C VAL A 82 -9.06 5.04 -14.69
N VAL A 83 -9.79 6.10 -14.36
CA VAL A 83 -11.12 5.97 -13.74
C VAL A 83 -12.10 5.30 -14.70
N ARG A 84 -12.17 5.72 -15.97
CA ARG A 84 -13.00 5.08 -17.00
C ARG A 84 -12.55 3.64 -17.28
N GLY A 85 -11.25 3.35 -17.18
CA GLY A 85 -10.68 2.01 -17.35
C GLY A 85 -10.99 1.05 -16.21
N GLY A 86 -11.44 1.54 -15.05
CA GLY A 86 -11.81 0.69 -13.93
C GLY A 86 -10.69 0.46 -12.92
N ALA A 87 -9.82 1.44 -12.70
CA ALA A 87 -8.88 1.41 -11.58
C ALA A 87 -9.63 1.23 -10.25
N ASP A 88 -9.09 0.39 -9.36
CA ASP A 88 -9.60 0.23 -8.01
C ASP A 88 -9.10 1.37 -7.11
N ILE A 89 -7.84 1.77 -7.31
CA ILE A 89 -7.19 2.84 -6.54
C ILE A 89 -6.42 3.76 -7.49
N VAL A 90 -6.58 5.06 -7.32
CA VAL A 90 -5.70 6.08 -7.91
C VAL A 90 -4.68 6.53 -6.86
N ARG A 91 -3.38 6.40 -7.17
CA ARG A 91 -2.30 6.92 -6.36
C ARG A 91 -1.88 8.30 -6.86
N LEU A 92 -2.08 9.31 -6.01
CA LEU A 92 -1.59 10.66 -6.24
C LEU A 92 -0.11 10.76 -5.84
N PRO A 93 0.81 11.07 -6.76
CA PRO A 93 2.19 11.35 -6.42
C PRO A 93 2.33 12.74 -5.79
N LYS A 94 3.47 12.99 -5.13
CA LYS A 94 3.88 14.32 -4.63
C LYS A 94 2.78 15.03 -3.84
N THR A 95 2.10 14.28 -2.97
CA THR A 95 1.00 14.80 -2.16
C THR A 95 1.54 15.57 -0.96
N ASP A 96 1.30 16.87 -0.95
CA ASP A 96 1.84 17.81 0.05
C ASP A 96 0.81 18.34 1.04
N SER A 97 -0.49 18.21 0.70
CA SER A 97 -1.58 18.74 1.52
C SER A 97 -2.88 17.97 1.33
N LYS A 98 -3.81 18.16 2.28
CA LYS A 98 -5.19 17.65 2.14
C LYS A 98 -5.92 18.20 0.91
N ASN A 99 -5.58 19.41 0.46
CA ASN A 99 -6.23 20.02 -0.69
C ASN A 99 -5.92 19.26 -1.98
N ASP A 100 -4.72 18.69 -2.09
CA ASP A 100 -4.33 17.87 -3.24
C ASP A 100 -5.23 16.63 -3.35
N VAL A 101 -5.55 16.01 -2.20
CA VAL A 101 -6.47 14.86 -2.15
C VAL A 101 -7.90 15.28 -2.44
N LEU A 102 -8.37 16.41 -1.91
CA LEU A 102 -9.74 16.90 -2.14
C LEU A 102 -9.95 17.29 -3.61
N GLU A 103 -8.95 17.88 -4.25
CA GLU A 103 -8.98 18.16 -5.69
C GLU A 103 -9.07 16.87 -6.51
N LEU A 104 -8.22 15.87 -6.20
CA LEU A 104 -8.29 14.56 -6.83
C LEU A 104 -9.65 13.91 -6.63
N GLU A 105 -10.19 13.90 -5.42
CA GLU A 105 -11.49 13.33 -5.11
C GLU A 105 -12.62 13.97 -5.94
N ALA A 106 -12.65 15.29 -6.03
CA ALA A 106 -13.65 16.01 -6.82
C ALA A 106 -13.61 15.63 -8.30
N GLN A 107 -12.40 15.48 -8.87
CA GLN A 107 -12.24 15.05 -10.25
C GLN A 107 -12.63 13.58 -10.45
N VAL A 108 -12.26 12.68 -9.55
CA VAL A 108 -12.67 11.26 -9.59
C VAL A 108 -14.20 11.16 -9.56
N GLU A 109 -14.86 11.85 -8.65
CA GLU A 109 -16.32 11.83 -8.53
C GLU A 109 -17.02 12.35 -9.80
N ARG A 110 -16.50 13.43 -10.40
CA ARG A 110 -16.99 13.95 -11.69
C ARG A 110 -16.90 12.87 -12.76
N ILE A 111 -15.75 12.21 -12.90
CA ILE A 111 -15.53 11.21 -13.96
C ILE A 111 -16.40 9.97 -13.71
N GLU A 112 -16.52 9.49 -12.47
CA GLU A 112 -17.41 8.37 -12.14
C GLU A 112 -18.84 8.64 -12.58
N ARG A 113 -19.38 9.83 -12.28
CA ARG A 113 -20.73 10.25 -12.74
C ARG A 113 -20.85 10.29 -14.26
N GLU A 114 -19.87 10.88 -14.96
CA GLU A 114 -19.87 11.01 -16.40
C GLU A 114 -19.81 9.66 -17.14
N CYS A 115 -19.10 8.68 -16.58
CA CYS A 115 -18.97 7.35 -17.20
C CYS A 115 -19.94 6.29 -16.64
N GLY A 116 -20.83 6.67 -15.72
CA GLY A 116 -21.82 5.76 -15.14
C GLY A 116 -21.27 4.74 -14.16
N ARG A 117 -20.08 5.00 -13.59
CA ARG A 117 -19.55 4.20 -12.49
C ARG A 117 -20.22 4.62 -11.17
N GLU A 118 -20.29 3.67 -10.23
CA GLU A 118 -20.76 3.98 -8.87
C GLU A 118 -19.84 5.04 -8.23
N VAL A 119 -20.43 6.11 -7.75
CA VAL A 119 -19.68 7.17 -7.05
C VAL A 119 -19.07 6.59 -5.76
N GLY A 120 -17.77 6.73 -5.60
CA GLY A 120 -17.02 6.13 -4.49
C GLY A 120 -16.39 4.78 -4.81
N SER A 121 -16.60 4.22 -5.99
CA SER A 121 -15.99 2.95 -6.41
C SER A 121 -14.48 3.04 -6.61
N THR A 122 -13.95 4.19 -7.04
CA THR A 122 -12.51 4.43 -7.14
C THR A 122 -11.98 4.98 -5.81
N ARG A 123 -11.05 4.27 -5.20
CA ARG A 123 -10.38 4.65 -3.95
C ARG A 123 -9.14 5.49 -4.21
N LEU A 124 -8.62 6.12 -3.17
CA LEU A 124 -7.47 7.01 -3.26
C LEU A 124 -6.32 6.53 -2.38
N MET A 125 -5.11 6.80 -2.86
CA MET A 125 -3.86 6.58 -2.14
C MET A 125 -2.96 7.80 -2.33
N ALA A 126 -2.34 8.29 -1.26
CA ALA A 126 -1.38 9.38 -1.31
C ALA A 126 0.06 8.85 -1.25
N ALA A 127 0.95 9.40 -2.07
CA ALA A 127 2.38 9.20 -1.96
C ALA A 127 3.02 10.44 -1.30
N ILE A 128 3.70 10.20 -0.18
CA ILE A 128 4.42 11.22 0.58
C ILE A 128 5.87 11.20 0.15
N GLU A 129 6.34 12.28 -0.43
CA GLU A 129 7.60 12.39 -1.17
C GLU A 129 8.43 13.61 -0.78
N SER A 130 7.95 14.41 0.18
CA SER A 130 8.56 15.67 0.61
C SER A 130 8.48 15.87 2.12
N ALA A 131 9.31 16.75 2.66
CA ALA A 131 9.24 17.18 4.04
C ALA A 131 7.86 17.79 4.38
N LYS A 132 7.28 18.57 3.46
CA LYS A 132 5.96 19.16 3.60
C LYS A 132 4.87 18.09 3.67
N GLY A 133 4.91 17.10 2.79
CA GLY A 133 3.98 15.94 2.82
C GLY A 133 4.10 15.15 4.12
N VAL A 134 5.32 14.94 4.63
CA VAL A 134 5.55 14.25 5.92
C VAL A 134 4.94 15.02 7.08
N VAL A 135 5.12 16.34 7.15
CA VAL A 135 4.54 17.17 8.23
C VAL A 135 3.01 17.18 8.16
N ASN A 136 2.43 17.15 6.97
CA ASN A 136 0.98 17.17 6.76
C ASN A 136 0.35 15.76 6.64
N ALA A 137 1.10 14.69 6.92
CA ALA A 137 0.66 13.32 6.64
C ALA A 137 -0.68 12.95 7.30
N VAL A 138 -0.95 13.42 8.52
CA VAL A 138 -2.23 13.16 9.21
C VAL A 138 -3.39 13.85 8.50
N ASP A 139 -3.25 15.12 8.15
CA ASP A 139 -4.28 15.87 7.41
C ASP A 139 -4.55 15.26 6.04
N ILE A 140 -3.50 14.78 5.35
CA ILE A 140 -3.62 14.07 4.08
C ILE A 140 -4.36 12.76 4.26
N ALA A 141 -3.96 11.92 5.22
CA ALA A 141 -4.53 10.60 5.44
C ALA A 141 -6.01 10.63 5.84
N THR A 142 -6.44 11.67 6.55
CA THR A 142 -7.82 11.85 7.06
C THR A 142 -8.70 12.71 6.17
N SER A 143 -8.21 13.20 5.02
CA SER A 143 -8.89 14.22 4.21
C SER A 143 -10.13 13.71 3.47
N SER A 144 -10.24 12.42 3.19
CA SER A 144 -11.33 11.83 2.40
C SER A 144 -11.70 10.42 2.88
N PRO A 145 -12.98 10.05 2.88
CA PRO A 145 -13.41 8.67 3.14
C PRO A 145 -13.00 7.68 2.03
N ARG A 146 -12.52 8.19 0.88
CA ARG A 146 -11.99 7.37 -0.20
C ARG A 146 -10.54 6.95 0.04
N MET A 147 -9.83 7.57 0.99
CA MET A 147 -8.46 7.20 1.31
C MET A 147 -8.42 5.79 1.89
N VAL A 148 -7.61 4.91 1.27
CA VAL A 148 -7.40 3.52 1.73
C VAL A 148 -5.95 3.21 2.06
N ALA A 149 -5.04 4.06 1.61
CA ALA A 149 -3.62 3.88 1.87
C ALA A 149 -2.83 5.19 1.77
N ILE A 150 -1.68 5.22 2.44
CA ILE A 150 -0.64 6.24 2.33
C ILE A 150 0.70 5.52 2.17
N ALA A 151 1.60 6.04 1.34
CA ALA A 151 2.91 5.44 1.11
C ALA A 151 4.03 6.48 1.22
N LEU A 152 5.15 6.08 1.78
CA LEU A 152 6.39 6.85 1.69
C LEU A 152 7.10 6.52 0.37
N ALA A 153 7.55 7.55 -0.36
CA ALA A 153 8.39 7.43 -1.55
C ALA A 153 9.76 8.05 -1.29
N ALA A 154 10.76 7.18 -1.15
CA ALA A 154 12.04 7.57 -0.55
C ALA A 154 12.93 8.41 -1.45
N PHE A 155 12.90 8.22 -2.78
CA PHE A 155 13.85 8.88 -3.68
C PHE A 155 13.60 10.39 -3.71
N ASP A 156 12.37 10.80 -3.99
CA ASP A 156 12.01 12.21 -4.01
C ASP A 156 12.13 12.83 -2.60
N TYR A 157 11.75 12.08 -1.55
CA TYR A 157 11.88 12.54 -0.17
C TYR A 157 13.33 12.87 0.21
N VAL A 158 14.30 12.01 -0.07
CA VAL A 158 15.70 12.30 0.29
C VAL A 158 16.27 13.43 -0.56
N MET A 159 15.83 13.60 -1.80
CA MET A 159 16.19 14.74 -2.65
C MET A 159 15.63 16.04 -2.07
N ASP A 160 14.38 16.08 -1.63
CA ASP A 160 13.75 17.22 -0.98
C ASP A 160 14.44 17.58 0.34
N MET A 161 14.88 16.56 1.10
CA MET A 161 15.64 16.73 2.34
C MET A 161 17.11 17.13 2.13
N GLY A 162 17.59 17.21 0.89
CA GLY A 162 18.98 17.52 0.58
C GLY A 162 19.98 16.43 0.99
N THR A 163 19.54 15.16 1.01
CA THR A 163 20.37 14.01 1.38
C THR A 163 20.26 12.89 0.35
N SER A 164 20.82 11.74 0.65
CA SER A 164 20.77 10.55 -0.20
C SER A 164 20.36 9.32 0.61
N ARG A 165 19.94 8.27 -0.08
CA ARG A 165 19.68 6.96 0.54
C ARG A 165 20.95 6.41 1.18
N GLY A 166 20.85 6.03 2.45
CA GLY A 166 21.90 5.47 3.28
C GLY A 166 21.47 4.14 3.92
N ASP A 167 21.66 4.04 5.23
CA ASP A 167 21.30 2.87 6.04
C ASP A 167 19.82 2.85 6.46
N GLY A 168 19.03 3.83 6.07
CA GLY A 168 17.61 3.97 6.40
C GLY A 168 17.31 4.92 7.55
N THR A 169 18.35 5.41 8.24
CA THR A 169 18.20 6.39 9.34
C THR A 169 17.59 7.70 8.82
N GLU A 170 17.94 8.10 7.61
CA GLU A 170 17.41 9.29 6.93
C GLU A 170 15.90 9.24 6.70
N LEU A 171 15.32 8.03 6.68
CA LEU A 171 13.87 7.83 6.48
C LEU A 171 13.09 7.62 7.78
N PHE A 172 13.78 7.44 8.92
CA PHE A 172 13.12 6.93 10.12
C PHE A 172 11.98 7.82 10.60
N TYR A 173 12.21 9.14 10.64
CA TYR A 173 11.17 10.09 11.03
C TYR A 173 9.98 10.07 10.05
N ALA A 174 10.24 10.08 8.76
CA ALA A 174 9.20 10.04 7.73
C ALA A 174 8.39 8.73 7.80
N ARG A 175 9.05 7.59 8.00
CA ARG A 175 8.38 6.29 8.24
C ARG A 175 7.44 6.36 9.42
N CYS A 176 7.90 6.88 10.56
CA CYS A 176 7.08 7.02 11.76
C CYS A 176 5.88 7.94 11.52
N ALA A 177 6.08 9.10 10.90
CA ALA A 177 5.03 10.07 10.62
C ALA A 177 3.94 9.49 9.71
N VAL A 178 4.33 8.88 8.58
CA VAL A 178 3.40 8.23 7.63
C VAL A 178 2.63 7.09 8.31
N LEU A 179 3.31 6.26 9.10
CA LEU A 179 2.67 5.17 9.82
C LEU A 179 1.65 5.66 10.85
N HIS A 180 1.99 6.69 11.64
CA HIS A 180 1.05 7.30 12.60
C HIS A 180 -0.16 7.90 11.88
N ALA A 181 0.05 8.61 10.78
CA ALA A 181 -1.02 9.16 9.96
C ALA A 181 -1.97 8.08 9.47
N ALA A 182 -1.43 6.96 8.96
CA ALA A 182 -2.23 5.82 8.54
C ALA A 182 -3.05 5.22 9.69
N ARG A 183 -2.47 5.11 10.89
CA ARG A 183 -3.18 4.58 12.07
C ARG A 183 -4.28 5.49 12.56
N VAL A 184 -4.06 6.81 12.56
CA VAL A 184 -5.10 7.81 12.88
C VAL A 184 -6.27 7.72 11.91
N ALA A 185 -5.99 7.57 10.62
CA ALA A 185 -7.01 7.47 9.57
C ALA A 185 -7.64 6.06 9.43
N GLY A 186 -7.08 5.02 10.07
CA GLY A 186 -7.56 3.65 9.91
C GLY A 186 -7.28 3.03 8.53
N ILE A 187 -6.26 3.51 7.81
CA ILE A 187 -5.88 3.10 6.46
C ILE A 187 -4.56 2.32 6.44
N ALA A 188 -4.23 1.72 5.29
CA ALA A 188 -2.97 1.00 5.11
C ALA A 188 -1.77 1.94 4.94
N ALA A 189 -0.60 1.52 5.47
CA ALA A 189 0.67 2.19 5.24
C ALA A 189 1.60 1.28 4.42
N TYR A 190 2.19 1.83 3.36
CA TYR A 190 3.21 1.16 2.54
C TYR A 190 4.58 1.80 2.73
N ASP A 191 5.58 0.95 2.96
CA ASP A 191 6.97 1.38 3.01
C ASP A 191 7.56 1.53 1.60
N VAL A 192 8.73 2.12 1.55
CA VAL A 192 9.47 2.52 0.35
C VAL A 192 9.90 1.33 -0.51
N VAL A 193 10.25 1.57 -1.77
CA VAL A 193 10.87 0.58 -2.67
C VAL A 193 12.31 0.28 -2.28
N TRP A 194 12.75 -0.95 -2.61
CA TRP A 194 14.16 -1.36 -2.57
C TRP A 194 14.65 -1.56 -4.00
N SER A 195 15.57 -0.72 -4.46
CA SER A 195 16.01 -0.67 -5.86
C SER A 195 17.16 -1.62 -6.20
N ASP A 196 17.99 -2.00 -5.22
CA ASP A 196 19.08 -2.96 -5.45
C ASP A 196 18.55 -4.39 -5.47
N ILE A 197 18.06 -4.82 -6.64
CA ILE A 197 17.44 -6.14 -6.84
C ILE A 197 18.38 -7.32 -6.64
N ASN A 198 19.68 -7.09 -6.55
CA ASN A 198 20.68 -8.14 -6.33
C ASN A 198 21.09 -8.24 -4.85
N ASN A 199 20.69 -7.31 -4.01
CA ASN A 199 20.97 -7.31 -2.58
C ASN A 199 19.72 -7.77 -1.78
N GLU A 200 19.52 -9.08 -1.77
CA GLU A 200 18.40 -9.73 -1.06
C GLU A 200 18.50 -9.56 0.46
N GLU A 201 19.70 -9.65 1.02
CA GLU A 201 19.92 -9.48 2.47
C GLU A 201 19.50 -8.06 2.92
N GLY A 202 19.91 -7.03 2.17
CA GLY A 202 19.51 -5.64 2.43
C GLY A 202 18.00 -5.44 2.31
N PHE A 203 17.37 -6.05 1.29
CA PHE A 203 15.93 -6.04 1.12
C PHE A 203 15.22 -6.64 2.34
N LEU A 204 15.62 -7.82 2.79
CA LEU A 204 15.00 -8.51 3.92
C LEU A 204 15.20 -7.75 5.24
N LYS A 205 16.37 -7.11 5.45
CA LYS A 205 16.60 -6.23 6.61
C LYS A 205 15.62 -5.06 6.62
N GLU A 206 15.41 -4.39 5.48
CA GLU A 206 14.46 -3.28 5.38
C GLU A 206 13.01 -3.77 5.53
N VAL A 207 12.66 -4.94 5.02
CA VAL A 207 11.34 -5.58 5.23
C VAL A 207 11.08 -5.85 6.72
N GLN A 208 12.07 -6.39 7.44
CA GLN A 208 11.93 -6.64 8.88
C GLN A 208 11.76 -5.34 9.67
N LEU A 209 12.49 -4.28 9.32
CA LEU A 209 12.32 -2.96 9.91
C LEU A 209 10.88 -2.44 9.68
N ALA A 210 10.41 -2.46 8.44
CA ALA A 210 9.07 -1.98 8.08
C ALA A 210 7.97 -2.78 8.81
N LYS A 211 8.08 -4.12 8.83
CA LYS A 211 7.17 -5.00 9.58
C LYS A 211 7.21 -4.70 11.08
N GLY A 212 8.42 -4.56 11.65
CA GLY A 212 8.62 -4.25 13.06
C GLY A 212 8.04 -2.89 13.49
N LEU A 213 8.10 -1.89 12.61
CA LEU A 213 7.43 -0.60 12.80
C LEU A 213 5.90 -0.71 12.69
N GLY A 214 5.38 -1.68 11.94
CA GLY A 214 3.95 -1.89 11.76
C GLY A 214 3.38 -1.53 10.38
N PHE A 215 4.21 -1.36 9.35
CA PHE A 215 3.72 -1.17 7.99
C PHE A 215 2.90 -2.38 7.51
N ASN A 216 1.86 -2.13 6.73
CA ASN A 216 1.01 -3.17 6.18
C ASN A 216 1.70 -3.93 5.04
N GLY A 217 2.58 -3.25 4.32
CA GLY A 217 3.28 -3.79 3.16
C GLY A 217 4.36 -2.85 2.65
N LYS A 218 4.85 -3.18 1.47
CA LYS A 218 5.96 -2.49 0.82
C LYS A 218 5.71 -2.36 -0.68
N SER A 219 6.13 -1.22 -1.25
CA SER A 219 6.19 -1.07 -2.71
C SER A 219 7.37 -1.87 -3.27
N LEU A 220 7.17 -2.56 -4.38
CA LEU A 220 8.15 -3.45 -5.01
C LEU A 220 8.44 -3.03 -6.46
N VAL A 221 9.67 -3.19 -6.89
CA VAL A 221 10.11 -2.89 -8.27
C VAL A 221 10.51 -4.14 -9.06
N ASN A 222 10.54 -5.31 -8.40
CA ASN A 222 10.91 -6.57 -9.05
C ASN A 222 10.05 -7.73 -8.55
N PRO A 223 9.51 -8.60 -9.43
CA PRO A 223 8.71 -9.76 -9.02
C PRO A 223 9.43 -10.72 -8.05
N ARG A 224 10.76 -10.84 -8.10
CA ARG A 224 11.53 -11.67 -7.16
C ARG A 224 11.35 -11.26 -5.69
N GLN A 225 10.99 -10.01 -5.45
CA GLN A 225 10.78 -9.48 -4.10
C GLN A 225 9.45 -9.93 -3.48
N ILE A 226 8.49 -10.41 -4.29
CA ILE A 226 7.14 -10.73 -3.83
C ILE A 226 7.16 -11.90 -2.85
N GLU A 227 7.76 -13.02 -3.23
CA GLU A 227 7.80 -14.20 -2.38
C GLU A 227 8.54 -13.95 -1.07
N LEU A 228 9.70 -13.29 -1.13
CA LEU A 228 10.49 -12.90 0.04
C LEU A 228 9.69 -12.02 1.01
N LEU A 229 8.97 -11.03 0.46
CA LEU A 229 8.11 -10.16 1.25
C LEU A 229 6.95 -10.93 1.87
N HIS A 230 6.27 -11.76 1.10
CA HIS A 230 5.14 -12.55 1.58
C HIS A 230 5.56 -13.50 2.70
N GLN A 231 6.69 -14.20 2.54
CA GLN A 231 7.26 -15.04 3.60
C GLN A 231 7.58 -14.25 4.86
N ALA A 232 8.22 -13.08 4.72
CA ALA A 232 8.55 -12.23 5.86
C ALA A 232 7.31 -11.74 6.61
N TYR A 233 6.20 -11.42 5.92
CA TYR A 233 4.95 -10.95 6.51
C TYR A 233 4.04 -12.08 7.00
N SER A 234 4.24 -13.31 6.53
CA SER A 234 3.47 -14.46 7.00
C SER A 234 3.81 -14.78 8.45
N PRO A 235 2.83 -15.18 9.27
CA PRO A 235 3.10 -15.65 10.62
C PRO A 235 3.81 -17.00 10.61
N THR A 236 4.64 -17.26 11.61
CA THR A 236 5.21 -18.58 11.84
C THR A 236 4.15 -19.53 12.39
N ARG A 237 4.38 -20.84 12.23
CA ARG A 237 3.53 -21.89 12.82
C ARG A 237 3.35 -21.69 14.33
N LYS A 238 4.44 -21.37 15.06
CA LYS A 238 4.40 -21.09 16.51
C LYS A 238 3.54 -19.87 16.85
N GLU A 239 3.63 -18.79 16.06
CA GLU A 239 2.77 -17.62 16.26
C GLU A 239 1.30 -17.93 16.05
N VAL A 240 0.97 -18.77 15.05
CA VAL A 240 -0.40 -19.19 14.79
C VAL A 240 -0.93 -20.10 15.90
N GLU A 241 -0.15 -21.09 16.34
CA GLU A 241 -0.50 -21.99 17.45
C GLU A 241 -0.76 -21.17 18.73
N HIS A 242 0.16 -20.29 19.08
CA HIS A 242 -0.01 -19.39 20.24
C HIS A 242 -1.22 -18.47 20.09
N ALA A 243 -1.51 -17.96 18.91
CA ALA A 243 -2.71 -17.15 18.66
C ALA A 243 -4.00 -17.91 18.92
N TYR A 244 -4.08 -19.20 18.53
CA TYR A 244 -5.22 -20.05 18.85
C TYR A 244 -5.34 -20.31 20.38
N GLU A 245 -4.23 -20.53 21.08
CA GLU A 245 -4.25 -20.67 22.54
C GLU A 245 -4.79 -19.39 23.24
N VAL A 246 -4.37 -18.22 22.77
CA VAL A 246 -4.85 -16.92 23.29
C VAL A 246 -6.35 -16.76 23.08
N ILE A 247 -6.84 -17.06 21.85
CA ILE A 247 -8.26 -16.94 21.52
C ILE A 247 -9.10 -17.92 22.35
N ALA A 248 -8.66 -19.17 22.46
CA ALA A 248 -9.38 -20.18 23.24
C ALA A 248 -9.44 -19.80 24.75
N ALA A 249 -8.34 -19.30 25.30
CA ALA A 249 -8.31 -18.84 26.71
C ALA A 249 -9.24 -17.63 26.93
N ALA A 250 -9.32 -16.74 25.96
CA ALA A 250 -10.22 -15.59 26.02
C ALA A 250 -11.70 -16.01 25.98
N GLU A 251 -12.08 -16.91 25.07
CA GLU A 251 -13.44 -17.45 24.96
C GLU A 251 -13.86 -18.21 26.23
N GLU A 252 -12.95 -19.00 26.84
CA GLU A 252 -13.21 -19.65 28.11
C GLU A 252 -13.44 -18.64 29.24
N ALA A 253 -12.65 -17.58 29.32
CA ALA A 253 -12.83 -16.53 30.32
C ALA A 253 -14.16 -15.78 30.15
N GLU A 254 -14.51 -15.43 28.90
CA GLU A 254 -15.77 -14.77 28.57
C GLU A 254 -16.98 -15.62 28.98
N SER A 255 -16.93 -16.93 28.75
CA SER A 255 -17.98 -17.86 29.17
C SER A 255 -18.19 -17.92 30.69
N ARG A 256 -17.15 -17.57 31.47
CA ARG A 256 -17.14 -17.48 32.94
C ARG A 256 -17.39 -16.07 33.47
N GLY A 257 -17.64 -15.07 32.58
CA GLY A 257 -17.85 -13.67 32.96
C GLY A 257 -16.59 -12.96 33.47
N LEU A 258 -15.40 -13.45 33.13
CA LEU A 258 -14.12 -12.86 33.50
C LEU A 258 -13.61 -11.93 32.38
N GLY A 259 -13.27 -10.69 32.73
CA GLY A 259 -12.74 -9.70 31.76
C GLY A 259 -11.23 -9.80 31.49
N VAL A 260 -10.51 -10.59 32.24
CA VAL A 260 -9.06 -10.80 32.13
C VAL A 260 -8.73 -12.25 32.38
N VAL A 261 -7.83 -12.81 31.59
CA VAL A 261 -7.36 -14.20 31.75
C VAL A 261 -5.84 -14.26 31.82
N SER A 262 -5.31 -15.29 32.46
CA SER A 262 -3.86 -15.59 32.46
C SER A 262 -3.61 -16.85 31.62
N LEU A 263 -2.71 -16.74 30.66
CA LEU A 263 -2.18 -17.87 29.88
C LEU A 263 -0.67 -17.96 30.11
N ASN A 264 -0.19 -19.14 30.59
CA ASN A 264 1.24 -19.36 30.86
C ASN A 264 1.87 -18.30 31.79
N GLY A 265 1.11 -17.80 32.78
CA GLY A 265 1.57 -16.77 33.74
C GLY A 265 1.59 -15.33 33.20
N LYS A 266 1.12 -15.09 31.97
CA LYS A 266 0.99 -13.77 31.38
C LYS A 266 -0.48 -13.36 31.30
N MET A 267 -0.75 -12.11 31.65
CA MET A 267 -2.09 -11.51 31.51
C MET A 267 -2.44 -11.36 30.03
N ILE A 268 -3.65 -11.75 29.66
CA ILE A 268 -4.23 -11.54 28.31
C ILE A 268 -5.36 -10.53 28.46
N ASP A 269 -5.24 -9.45 27.69
CA ASP A 269 -6.22 -8.37 27.60
C ASP A 269 -6.73 -8.22 26.15
N GLY A 270 -7.66 -7.29 25.94
CA GLY A 270 -8.25 -7.02 24.63
C GLY A 270 -7.24 -6.83 23.49
N PRO A 271 -6.21 -5.98 23.64
CA PRO A 271 -5.17 -5.80 22.62
C PRO A 271 -4.44 -7.07 22.21
N ILE A 272 -4.14 -7.96 23.18
CA ILE A 272 -3.47 -9.26 22.91
C ILE A 272 -4.41 -10.18 22.12
N ILE A 273 -5.70 -10.21 22.49
CA ILE A 273 -6.72 -11.02 21.80
C ILE A 273 -6.90 -10.51 20.36
N ASP A 274 -6.98 -9.21 20.15
CA ASP A 274 -7.11 -8.59 18.83
C ASP A 274 -5.88 -8.86 17.96
N HIS A 275 -4.69 -8.87 18.55
CA HIS A 275 -3.47 -9.25 17.86
C HIS A 275 -3.52 -10.73 17.44
N ALA A 276 -3.92 -11.63 18.33
CA ALA A 276 -4.06 -13.06 18.03
C ALA A 276 -5.05 -13.30 16.87
N ARG A 277 -6.22 -12.64 16.88
CA ARG A 277 -7.18 -12.71 15.77
C ARG A 277 -6.58 -12.24 14.44
N LYS A 278 -5.75 -11.19 14.44
CA LYS A 278 -5.03 -10.73 13.25
C LYS A 278 -4.02 -11.75 12.75
N VAL A 279 -3.26 -12.40 13.65
CA VAL A 279 -2.30 -13.47 13.29
C VAL A 279 -3.03 -14.64 12.63
N VAL A 280 -4.16 -15.10 13.19
CA VAL A 280 -4.99 -16.16 12.59
C VAL A 280 -5.55 -15.75 11.23
N ALA A 281 -6.02 -14.50 11.08
CA ALA A 281 -6.51 -14.00 9.80
C ALA A 281 -5.39 -13.97 8.73
N LEU A 282 -4.18 -13.60 9.12
CA LEU A 282 -3.02 -13.58 8.21
C LEU A 282 -2.56 -15.00 7.83
N SER A 283 -2.74 -16.00 8.69
CA SER A 283 -2.36 -17.40 8.40
C SER A 283 -3.11 -18.00 7.21
N ALA A 284 -4.31 -17.49 6.90
CA ALA A 284 -5.06 -17.87 5.71
C ALA A 284 -4.35 -17.50 4.40
N SER A 285 -3.39 -16.55 4.44
CA SER A 285 -2.59 -16.12 3.28
C SER A 285 -1.21 -16.82 3.20
N GLY A 286 -0.93 -17.75 4.11
CA GLY A 286 0.30 -18.53 4.20
C GLY A 286 0.88 -18.55 5.62
N ILE A 287 1.54 -19.66 5.94
CA ILE A 287 2.26 -19.87 7.21
C ILE A 287 3.70 -20.17 6.84
N ARG A 288 4.66 -19.62 7.57
CA ARG A 288 6.07 -19.99 7.45
C ARG A 288 6.47 -20.98 8.56
N ASP A 289 7.37 -21.87 8.22
CA ASP A 289 7.95 -22.84 9.18
C ASP A 289 8.97 -22.19 10.13
#